data_9d73ea4ea2f1fa9ff1e8a422399089e3
#
_entry.id   9d73ea4ea2f1fa9ff1e8a422399089e3
#
_cell.length_a   1.000
_cell.length_b   1.000
_cell.length_c   1.000
_cell.angle_alpha   90.00
_cell.angle_beta   90.00
_cell.angle_gamma   90.00
#
_symmetry.space_group_name_H-M   'P 1'
#
loop_
_entity.id
_entity.type
_entity.pdbx_description
1 polymer ?
#
loop_
_entity_poly.entity_id
_entity_poly.type
_entity_poly.pdbx_seq_one_letter_code
_entity_poly.pdbx_strand_id
1 'polypeptide(L)'
;MMLGRELDHNALQRAGRTLLSDKPVAAFEGYGKKGTIAPFDLQVRPGEIVGLAGLLGSGRTETAEVIFGIKTADSGKAWIKGKPQTLRSPHQASCLGIGFCPEDRKTDGIIAAASVRENIVLALQAQRGWLRPIPRREQNEIAERFIRQLGIRTPSAEQ
;
A
#
# COMPACT_ATOMS: atom_id res chain seq x y z
N MET A 1 -6.30 17.36 -22.09
CA MET A 1 -7.32 16.95 -21.12
C MET A 1 -7.08 15.50 -20.76
N MET A 2 -6.31 15.21 -19.70
CA MET A 2 -5.91 13.85 -19.34
C MET A 2 -6.79 13.23 -18.24
N LEU A 3 -7.63 14.00 -17.58
CA LEU A 3 -8.54 13.51 -16.54
C LEU A 3 -9.94 14.03 -16.87
N GLY A 4 -10.87 13.12 -17.11
CA GLY A 4 -12.27 13.42 -17.46
C GLY A 4 -13.12 14.00 -16.30
N ARG A 5 -12.48 14.59 -15.28
CA ARG A 5 -13.10 15.34 -14.19
C ARG A 5 -12.26 16.56 -13.87
N GLU A 6 -12.90 17.71 -13.76
CA GLU A 6 -12.28 18.88 -13.16
C GLU A 6 -11.97 18.60 -11.70
N LEU A 7 -10.70 18.86 -11.33
CA LEU A 7 -10.30 18.80 -9.93
C LEU A 7 -10.93 20.01 -9.22
N ASP A 8 -11.83 19.75 -8.28
CA ASP A 8 -12.35 20.78 -7.41
C ASP A 8 -11.25 21.22 -6.43
N HIS A 9 -10.54 22.31 -6.78
CA HIS A 9 -9.49 22.89 -5.94
C HIS A 9 -10.01 23.26 -4.54
N ASN A 10 -11.31 23.54 -4.37
CA ASN A 10 -11.91 23.82 -3.09
C ASN A 10 -12.09 22.56 -2.23
N ALA A 11 -12.27 21.40 -2.86
CA ALA A 11 -12.31 20.11 -2.13
C ALA A 11 -10.97 19.76 -1.52
N LEU A 12 -9.86 20.06 -2.21
CA LEU A 12 -8.50 19.87 -1.70
C LEU A 12 -8.16 20.84 -0.54
N GLN A 13 -8.68 22.06 -0.57
CA GLN A 13 -8.53 23.03 0.52
C GLN A 13 -9.42 22.72 1.73
N ARG A 14 -10.60 22.14 1.52
CA ARG A 14 -11.54 21.73 2.60
C ARG A 14 -11.13 20.43 3.29
N ALA A 15 -10.30 19.62 2.67
CA ALA A 15 -9.58 18.53 3.33
C ALA A 15 -8.49 19.12 4.25
N GLY A 16 -8.91 20.02 5.14
CA GLY A 16 -8.04 20.59 6.17
C GLY A 16 -7.38 19.44 6.92
N ARG A 17 -6.06 19.48 6.98
CA ARG A 17 -5.17 18.55 7.66
C ARG A 17 -5.54 18.42 9.15
N THR A 18 -6.57 17.68 9.45
CA THR A 18 -6.79 17.22 10.81
C THR A 18 -5.94 15.98 10.99
N LEU A 19 -4.71 16.16 11.42
CA LEU A 19 -3.91 15.05 11.92
C LEU A 19 -4.68 14.42 13.06
N LEU A 20 -5.05 13.18 12.93
CA LEU A 20 -5.82 12.44 13.93
C LEU A 20 -4.99 12.19 15.21
N SER A 21 -3.66 12.29 15.12
CA SER A 21 -2.72 12.12 16.23
C SER A 21 -1.34 12.67 15.86
N ASP A 22 -0.63 13.21 16.84
CA ASP A 22 0.79 13.58 16.68
C ASP A 22 1.75 12.39 16.68
N LYS A 23 1.29 11.23 17.17
CA LYS A 23 2.09 10.01 17.19
C LYS A 23 2.13 9.38 15.80
N PRO A 24 3.31 9.08 15.24
CA PRO A 24 3.41 8.44 13.93
C PRO A 24 2.82 7.02 13.95
N VAL A 25 2.10 6.67 12.89
CA VAL A 25 1.63 5.30 12.64
C VAL A 25 2.76 4.44 12.07
N ALA A 26 3.69 5.06 11.36
CA ALA A 26 4.92 4.44 10.89
C ALA A 26 6.08 5.42 11.07
N ALA A 27 7.22 4.93 11.55
CA ALA A 27 8.46 5.69 11.69
C ALA A 27 9.64 4.82 11.25
N PHE A 28 10.55 5.44 10.53
CA PHE A 28 11.78 4.83 10.04
C PHE A 28 12.94 5.77 10.37
N GLU A 29 14.02 5.24 10.94
CA GLU A 29 15.21 6.00 11.32
C GLU A 29 16.45 5.32 10.77
N GLY A 30 17.23 6.04 9.95
CA GLY A 30 18.39 5.51 9.27
C GLY A 30 18.10 4.26 8.45
N TYR A 31 16.84 4.11 8.00
CA TYR A 31 16.35 2.89 7.37
C TYR A 31 16.82 2.84 5.92
N GLY A 32 17.50 1.76 5.53
CA GLY A 32 18.07 1.68 4.20
C GLY A 32 18.56 0.30 3.82
N LYS A 33 19.04 0.20 2.58
CA LYS A 33 19.62 -1.02 2.04
C LYS A 33 20.83 -0.72 1.19
N LYS A 34 22.00 -1.21 1.61
CA LYS A 34 23.27 -1.02 0.92
C LYS A 34 23.16 -1.43 -0.57
N GLY A 35 23.66 -0.56 -1.44
CA GLY A 35 23.63 -0.80 -2.89
C GLY A 35 22.27 -0.57 -3.55
N THR A 36 21.23 -0.23 -2.79
CA THR A 36 19.89 0.03 -3.32
C THR A 36 19.42 1.43 -2.99
N ILE A 37 19.42 1.80 -1.70
CA ILE A 37 18.93 3.08 -1.22
C ILE A 37 19.76 3.53 -0.01
N ALA A 38 20.13 4.80 0.01
CA ALA A 38 20.79 5.41 1.16
C ALA A 38 19.86 5.40 2.39
N PRO A 39 20.42 5.33 3.60
CA PRO A 39 19.63 5.43 4.82
C PRO A 39 18.78 6.71 4.83
N PHE A 40 17.52 6.59 5.21
CA PHE A 40 16.56 7.69 5.27
C PHE A 40 15.78 7.69 6.58
N ASP A 41 15.26 8.85 6.94
CA ASP A 41 14.32 9.04 8.03
C ASP A 41 12.96 9.42 7.46
N LEU A 42 11.90 8.79 7.94
CA LEU A 42 10.54 9.05 7.51
C LEU A 42 9.56 8.82 8.66
N GLN A 43 8.63 9.74 8.84
CA GLN A 43 7.50 9.56 9.75
C GLN A 43 6.20 9.79 8.99
N VAL A 44 5.22 8.93 9.25
CA VAL A 44 3.87 9.05 8.68
C VAL A 44 2.87 9.03 9.84
N ARG A 45 2.03 10.07 9.92
CA ARG A 45 1.00 10.20 10.96
C ARG A 45 -0.36 9.74 10.44
N PRO A 46 -1.30 9.39 11.32
CA PRO A 46 -2.67 9.08 10.90
C PRO A 46 -3.30 10.24 10.15
N GLY A 47 -3.88 9.96 8.97
CA GLY A 47 -4.48 10.98 8.09
C GLY A 47 -3.47 11.80 7.28
N GLU A 48 -2.16 11.54 7.42
CA GLU A 48 -1.11 12.24 6.66
C GLU A 48 -0.89 11.60 5.29
N ILE A 49 -0.64 12.45 4.29
CA ILE A 49 -0.15 12.05 2.96
C ILE A 49 1.26 12.61 2.82
N VAL A 50 2.23 11.72 2.68
CA VAL A 50 3.64 12.09 2.45
C VAL A 50 3.99 11.85 1.00
N GLY A 51 4.48 12.89 0.31
CA GLY A 51 4.95 12.81 -1.06
C GLY A 51 6.46 12.57 -1.13
N LEU A 52 6.89 11.56 -1.90
CA LEU A 52 8.29 11.34 -2.24
C LEU A 52 8.56 11.92 -3.63
N ALA A 53 9.32 13.00 -3.70
CA ALA A 53 9.72 13.65 -4.95
C ALA A 53 11.16 13.30 -5.31
N GLY A 54 11.44 13.18 -6.61
CA GLY A 54 12.78 12.92 -7.11
C GLY A 54 12.80 12.63 -8.61
N LEU A 55 13.96 12.72 -9.22
CA LEU A 55 14.18 12.36 -10.63
C LEU A 55 14.05 10.85 -10.83
N LEU A 56 13.99 10.41 -12.07
CA LEU A 56 14.05 9.00 -12.43
C LEU A 56 15.36 8.40 -11.87
N GLY A 57 15.26 7.24 -11.22
CA GLY A 57 16.41 6.60 -10.56
C GLY A 57 16.78 7.19 -9.19
N SER A 58 15.95 8.08 -8.60
CA SER A 58 16.21 8.65 -7.27
C SER A 58 15.90 7.71 -6.09
N GLY A 59 15.50 6.47 -6.35
CA GLY A 59 15.23 5.49 -5.29
C GLY A 59 13.82 5.53 -4.68
N ARG A 60 12.85 6.24 -5.30
CA ARG A 60 11.48 6.31 -4.77
C ARG A 60 10.78 4.95 -4.72
N THR A 61 10.87 4.20 -5.80
CA THR A 61 10.31 2.83 -5.88
C THR A 61 11.02 1.91 -4.90
N GLU A 62 12.34 1.96 -4.85
CA GLU A 62 13.15 1.17 -3.93
C GLU A 62 12.86 1.51 -2.47
N THR A 63 12.58 2.78 -2.15
CA THR A 63 12.14 3.19 -0.81
C THR A 63 10.84 2.48 -0.43
N ALA A 64 9.86 2.50 -1.32
CA ALA A 64 8.58 1.83 -1.08
C ALA A 64 8.74 0.30 -0.98
N GLU A 65 9.59 -0.31 -1.81
CA GLU A 65 9.91 -1.75 -1.77
C GLU A 65 10.57 -2.16 -0.46
N VAL A 66 11.50 -1.34 0.08
CA VAL A 66 12.15 -1.60 1.36
C VAL A 66 11.16 -1.44 2.52
N ILE A 67 10.30 -0.43 2.48
CA ILE A 67 9.22 -0.24 3.47
C ILE A 67 8.24 -1.41 3.45
N PHE A 68 7.91 -1.94 2.26
CA PHE A 68 6.99 -3.06 2.12
C PHE A 68 7.64 -4.44 2.35
N GLY A 69 8.98 -4.48 2.51
CA GLY A 69 9.71 -5.72 2.77
C GLY A 69 9.92 -6.62 1.54
N ILE A 70 9.75 -6.09 0.31
CA ILE A 70 10.18 -6.74 -0.93
C ILE A 70 11.71 -6.85 -0.91
N LYS A 71 12.36 -5.76 -0.52
CA LYS A 71 13.80 -5.73 -0.24
C LYS A 71 13.98 -5.51 1.26
N THR A 72 14.68 -6.42 1.94
CA THR A 72 14.93 -6.30 3.38
C THR A 72 15.97 -5.22 3.65
N ALA A 73 15.66 -4.28 4.54
CA ALA A 73 16.63 -3.29 5.02
C ALA A 73 17.79 -3.97 5.77
N ASP A 74 18.99 -3.44 5.62
CA ASP A 74 20.21 -3.86 6.34
C ASP A 74 20.71 -2.80 7.30
N SER A 75 20.07 -1.64 7.36
CA SER A 75 20.35 -0.57 8.31
C SER A 75 19.08 0.06 8.87
N GLY A 76 19.23 0.71 10.00
CA GLY A 76 18.18 1.50 10.64
C GLY A 76 17.16 0.70 11.43
N LYS A 77 16.08 1.39 11.80
CA LYS A 77 15.00 0.83 12.61
C LYS A 77 13.65 1.27 12.04
N ALA A 78 12.64 0.42 12.21
CA ALA A 78 11.27 0.72 11.85
C ALA A 78 10.34 0.51 13.03
N TRP A 79 9.35 1.39 13.17
CA TRP A 79 8.26 1.27 14.14
C TRP A 79 6.93 1.38 13.40
N ILE A 80 6.06 0.40 13.64
CA ILE A 80 4.69 0.42 13.11
C ILE A 80 3.72 0.39 14.29
N LYS A 81 2.83 1.37 14.34
CA LYS A 81 1.89 1.57 15.46
C LYS A 81 2.61 1.61 16.82
N GLY A 82 3.77 2.30 16.86
CA GLY A 82 4.60 2.45 18.06
C GLY A 82 5.38 1.22 18.49
N LYS A 83 5.33 0.11 17.75
CA LYS A 83 6.07 -1.11 18.06
C LYS A 83 7.25 -1.28 17.11
N PRO A 84 8.45 -1.63 17.59
CA PRO A 84 9.58 -1.91 16.72
C PRO A 84 9.29 -3.12 15.83
N GLN A 85 9.65 -3.02 14.57
CA GLN A 85 9.41 -4.05 13.56
C GLN A 85 10.65 -4.27 12.70
N THR A 86 10.79 -5.49 12.20
CA THR A 86 11.75 -5.83 11.16
C THR A 86 10.97 -6.32 9.95
N LEU A 87 10.86 -5.50 8.92
CA LEU A 87 10.07 -5.79 7.72
C LEU A 87 10.90 -6.67 6.77
N ARG A 88 10.64 -7.97 6.77
CA ARG A 88 11.41 -8.98 5.99
C ARG A 88 10.61 -9.57 4.85
N SER A 89 9.33 -9.29 4.76
CA SER A 89 8.49 -9.82 3.68
C SER A 89 7.23 -8.98 3.47
N PRO A 90 6.67 -8.96 2.24
CA PRO A 90 5.38 -8.35 1.92
C PRO A 90 4.25 -8.89 2.80
N HIS A 91 4.24 -10.18 3.10
CA HIS A 91 3.24 -10.79 3.98
C HIS A 91 3.25 -10.18 5.38
N GLN A 92 4.45 -10.02 5.98
CA GLN A 92 4.59 -9.40 7.29
C GLN A 92 4.12 -7.94 7.28
N ALA A 93 4.52 -7.16 6.26
CA ALA A 93 4.08 -5.78 6.09
C ALA A 93 2.55 -5.69 5.97
N SER A 94 1.93 -6.56 5.16
CA SER A 94 0.48 -6.63 5.00
C SER A 94 -0.24 -6.97 6.31
N CYS A 95 0.28 -7.89 7.12
CA CYS A 95 -0.28 -8.21 8.44
C CYS A 95 -0.19 -7.02 9.43
N LEU A 96 0.76 -6.11 9.25
CA LEU A 96 0.88 -4.87 10.02
C LEU A 96 -0.04 -3.74 9.51
N GLY A 97 -0.71 -3.97 8.37
CA GLY A 97 -1.62 -3.02 7.73
C GLY A 97 -0.95 -2.10 6.72
N ILE A 98 0.26 -2.43 6.26
CA ILE A 98 0.92 -1.73 5.16
C ILE A 98 0.44 -2.34 3.84
N GLY A 99 -0.03 -1.51 2.91
CA GLY A 99 -0.36 -1.89 1.55
C GLY A 99 0.66 -1.32 0.57
N PHE A 100 0.86 -1.97 -0.56
CA PHE A 100 1.75 -1.54 -1.63
C PHE A 100 1.03 -1.57 -2.97
N CYS A 101 1.13 -0.48 -3.71
CA CYS A 101 0.65 -0.39 -5.10
C CYS A 101 1.89 -0.22 -5.99
N PRO A 102 2.27 -1.22 -6.79
CA PRO A 102 3.43 -1.15 -7.65
C PRO A 102 3.23 -0.14 -8.78
N GLU A 103 4.35 0.36 -9.33
CA GLU A 103 4.36 1.27 -10.47
C GLU A 103 3.84 0.56 -11.73
N ASP A 104 4.36 -0.62 -12.03
CA ASP A 104 3.82 -1.48 -13.08
C ASP A 104 2.65 -2.32 -12.57
N ARG A 105 1.47 -1.78 -12.77
CA ARG A 105 0.22 -2.43 -12.35
C ARG A 105 -0.11 -3.70 -13.14
N LYS A 106 0.38 -3.82 -14.38
CA LYS A 106 0.08 -4.97 -15.25
C LYS A 106 0.91 -6.18 -14.88
N THR A 107 2.19 -5.96 -14.59
CA THR A 107 3.14 -7.03 -14.27
C THR A 107 3.11 -7.40 -12.80
N ASP A 108 3.09 -6.39 -11.91
CA ASP A 108 3.30 -6.60 -10.47
C ASP A 108 2.04 -6.35 -9.63
N GLY A 109 1.01 -5.71 -10.23
CA GLY A 109 -0.18 -5.29 -9.49
C GLY A 109 -1.36 -6.24 -9.56
N ILE A 110 -1.38 -7.18 -10.51
CA ILE A 110 -2.49 -8.13 -10.71
C ILE A 110 -1.98 -9.51 -11.14
N ILE A 111 -2.76 -10.52 -10.82
CA ILE A 111 -2.61 -11.87 -11.39
C ILE A 111 -3.57 -11.96 -12.58
N ALA A 112 -3.05 -11.83 -13.80
CA ALA A 112 -3.86 -11.73 -15.02
C ALA A 112 -4.76 -12.96 -15.28
N ALA A 113 -4.37 -14.14 -14.80
CA ALA A 113 -5.15 -15.37 -14.92
C ALA A 113 -6.25 -15.52 -13.85
N ALA A 114 -6.27 -14.64 -12.85
CA ALA A 114 -7.25 -14.65 -11.77
C ALA A 114 -8.39 -13.66 -12.06
N SER A 115 -9.58 -13.96 -11.58
CA SER A 115 -10.74 -13.07 -11.71
C SER A 115 -10.54 -11.75 -10.93
N VAL A 116 -11.34 -10.74 -11.24
CA VAL A 116 -11.37 -9.47 -10.49
C VAL A 116 -11.61 -9.71 -9.01
N ARG A 117 -12.53 -10.61 -8.66
CA ARG A 117 -12.80 -11.01 -7.28
C ARG A 117 -11.55 -11.59 -6.60
N GLU A 118 -10.87 -12.52 -7.27
CA GLU A 118 -9.67 -13.16 -6.72
C GLU A 118 -8.55 -12.16 -6.49
N ASN A 119 -8.31 -11.28 -7.44
CA ASN A 119 -7.34 -10.20 -7.29
C ASN A 119 -7.68 -9.27 -6.10
N ILE A 120 -8.97 -8.90 -5.93
CA ILE A 120 -9.40 -8.03 -4.83
C ILE A 120 -9.19 -8.71 -3.47
N VAL A 121 -9.51 -9.99 -3.34
CA VAL A 121 -9.45 -10.68 -2.04
C VAL A 121 -8.09 -11.26 -1.71
N LEU A 122 -7.15 -11.29 -2.67
CA LEU A 122 -5.85 -11.95 -2.50
C LEU A 122 -5.08 -11.47 -1.28
N ALA A 123 -4.95 -10.16 -1.10
CA ALA A 123 -4.23 -9.58 0.04
C ALA A 123 -4.91 -9.90 1.38
N LEU A 124 -6.24 -9.89 1.42
CA LEU A 124 -7.02 -10.25 2.61
C LEU A 124 -6.86 -11.75 2.93
N GLN A 125 -6.88 -12.60 1.90
CA GLN A 125 -6.64 -14.03 2.06
C GLN A 125 -5.24 -14.30 2.59
N ALA A 126 -4.22 -13.61 2.08
CA ALA A 126 -2.84 -13.73 2.56
C ALA A 126 -2.71 -13.33 4.03
N GLN A 127 -3.36 -12.26 4.47
CA GLN A 127 -3.38 -11.83 5.88
C GLN A 127 -4.09 -12.84 6.78
N ARG A 128 -5.21 -13.43 6.33
CA ARG A 128 -6.00 -14.40 7.09
C ARG A 128 -5.30 -15.77 7.21
N GLY A 129 -4.37 -16.03 6.29
CA GLY A 129 -3.66 -17.30 6.13
C GLY A 129 -4.39 -18.29 5.23
N TRP A 130 -3.62 -19.14 4.56
CA TRP A 130 -4.14 -20.09 3.57
C TRP A 130 -4.94 -21.24 4.17
N LEU A 131 -4.75 -21.54 5.46
CA LEU A 131 -5.51 -22.57 6.19
C LEU A 131 -6.93 -22.10 6.60
N ARG A 132 -7.25 -20.82 6.41
CA ARG A 132 -8.55 -20.21 6.73
C ARG A 132 -9.12 -19.50 5.51
N PRO A 133 -9.53 -20.24 4.46
CA PRO A 133 -10.01 -19.62 3.23
C PRO A 133 -11.22 -18.73 3.50
N ILE A 134 -11.29 -17.61 2.79
CA ILE A 134 -12.46 -16.73 2.80
C ILE A 134 -13.57 -17.45 2.03
N PRO A 135 -14.76 -17.68 2.63
CA PRO A 135 -15.87 -18.32 1.93
C PRO A 135 -16.26 -17.56 0.66
N ARG A 136 -16.68 -18.26 -0.39
CA ARG A 136 -17.01 -17.67 -1.69
C ARG A 136 -18.03 -16.52 -1.59
N ARG A 137 -19.04 -16.68 -0.74
CA ARG A 137 -20.04 -15.63 -0.50
C ARG A 137 -19.39 -14.35 0.06
N GLU A 138 -18.54 -14.48 1.07
CA GLU A 138 -17.79 -13.36 1.67
C GLU A 138 -16.87 -12.70 0.63
N GLN A 139 -16.20 -13.49 -0.22
CA GLN A 139 -15.37 -12.96 -1.31
C GLN A 139 -16.19 -12.11 -2.28
N ASN A 140 -17.38 -12.57 -2.68
CA ASN A 140 -18.26 -11.84 -3.59
C ASN A 140 -18.72 -10.51 -2.96
N GLU A 141 -19.15 -10.55 -1.70
CA GLU A 141 -19.60 -9.34 -0.98
C GLU A 141 -18.47 -8.29 -0.88
N ILE A 142 -17.23 -8.75 -0.61
CA ILE A 142 -16.03 -7.90 -0.57
C ILE A 142 -15.76 -7.32 -1.97
N ALA A 143 -15.73 -8.16 -2.99
CA ALA A 143 -15.43 -7.73 -4.36
C ALA A 143 -16.45 -6.70 -4.87
N GLU A 144 -17.74 -6.96 -4.72
CA GLU A 144 -18.80 -6.05 -5.13
C GLU A 144 -18.71 -4.71 -4.39
N ARG A 145 -18.38 -4.72 -3.10
CA ARG A 145 -18.16 -3.49 -2.33
C ARG A 145 -17.04 -2.67 -2.92
N PHE A 146 -15.87 -3.27 -3.19
CA PHE A 146 -14.73 -2.55 -3.76
C PHE A 146 -14.97 -2.11 -5.21
N ILE A 147 -15.65 -2.92 -6.03
CA ILE A 147 -16.04 -2.54 -7.38
C ILE A 147 -16.87 -1.25 -7.34
N ARG A 148 -17.88 -1.18 -6.45
CA ARG A 148 -18.72 0.03 -6.29
C ARG A 148 -17.93 1.21 -5.72
N GLN A 149 -17.14 1.01 -4.66
CA GLN A 149 -16.40 2.09 -3.99
C GLN A 149 -15.34 2.73 -4.88
N LEU A 150 -14.63 1.92 -5.67
CA LEU A 150 -13.55 2.37 -6.54
C LEU A 150 -14.00 2.66 -7.97
N GLY A 151 -15.27 2.40 -8.30
CA GLY A 151 -15.80 2.59 -9.65
C GLY A 151 -15.11 1.69 -10.69
N ILE A 152 -14.78 0.45 -10.33
CA ILE A 152 -14.10 -0.48 -11.23
C ILE A 152 -15.04 -0.82 -12.38
N ARG A 153 -14.59 -0.58 -13.61
CA ARG A 153 -15.34 -0.92 -14.82
C ARG A 153 -15.10 -2.37 -15.19
N THR A 154 -16.03 -3.22 -14.81
CA THR A 154 -16.04 -4.65 -15.14
C THR A 154 -17.46 -5.13 -15.34
N PRO A 155 -17.73 -6.06 -16.27
CA PRO A 155 -19.06 -6.68 -16.42
C PRO A 155 -19.48 -7.50 -15.20
N SER A 156 -18.51 -8.14 -14.54
CA SER A 156 -18.73 -8.92 -13.32
C SER A 156 -17.46 -9.08 -12.51
N ALA A 157 -17.59 -9.51 -11.26
CA ALA A 157 -16.45 -9.85 -10.40
C ALA A 157 -15.71 -11.12 -10.85
N GLU A 158 -16.31 -11.90 -11.74
CA GLU A 158 -15.77 -13.19 -12.23
C GLU A 158 -14.97 -13.07 -13.53
N GLN A 159 -14.88 -11.89 -14.11
CA GLN A 159 -14.09 -11.64 -15.31
C GLN A 159 -12.60 -11.73 -15.01
#